data_91a4de2618def1c86ee3c62dd82d280a
#
_entry.id   91a4de2618def1c86ee3c62dd82d280a
#
_cell.length_a   1.000
_cell.length_b   1.000
_cell.length_c   1.000
_cell.angle_alpha   90.00
_cell.angle_beta   90.00
_cell.angle_gamma   90.00
#
_symmetry.space_group_name_H-M   'P 1'
#
loop_
_entity.id
_entity.type
_entity.pdbx_description
1 polymer ?
#
loop_
_entity_poly.entity_id
_entity_poly.type
_entity_poly.pdbx_seq_one_letter_code
_entity_poly.pdbx_strand_id
1 'polypeptide(L)'
;MGRDAVYSAMNIDDAGQYFATTIDFSTGEQRILCKKFGCSHADESCPAYMTAIRNGCVPEAMLLPVGDRLYWLVDGRYNESDGAYLDVSNTDGSDRRRVAEGDDLPDLTNAYVWYTDGTALYTFVRGYDKYSVLRLDEGGAACFFIRSIPDGEDYFAVGCWQDKIVLQHSGGYLQQPLNPVGEAATDEELRAWLAADEQARNEQTKNLCLLDTAGGMTDTDMTWGGDAGNVQLVHNGAAYVLNESGLVTKFDLTAGTAQTRQLDLQGTQILYGVVEGARLDGWIPVTVLDDSEGLLNPETGVYTPLPTTWLKDQAVERSPFIVAASDTMLLVKYGEIYYTTNDIGTDGAPYSFTTCRGEYGIISAADYLAGSQDWVQVTLQGRDLV
;
A
#
# COMPACT_ATOMS: atom_id res chain seq x y z
N MET A 1 4.16 -10.13 5.04
CA MET A 1 4.73 -9.72 6.33
C MET A 1 5.05 -10.97 7.12
N GLY A 2 6.20 -10.98 7.83
CA GLY A 2 6.48 -12.04 8.80
C GLY A 2 5.52 -11.90 9.99
N ARG A 3 5.11 -13.00 10.61
CA ARG A 3 4.18 -12.96 11.77
C ARG A 3 4.76 -12.20 12.97
N ASP A 4 6.08 -12.16 13.10
CA ASP A 4 6.79 -11.68 14.30
C ASP A 4 7.62 -10.41 14.04
N ALA A 5 7.78 -9.98 12.80
CA ALA A 5 8.61 -8.83 12.45
C ALA A 5 8.14 -8.10 11.17
N VAL A 6 8.41 -6.82 11.13
CA VAL A 6 8.27 -5.97 9.93
C VAL A 6 9.64 -5.80 9.28
N TYR A 7 9.66 -5.91 7.96
CA TYR A 7 10.83 -5.57 7.15
C TYR A 7 10.58 -4.24 6.44
N SER A 8 11.49 -3.32 6.56
CA SER A 8 11.34 -1.99 5.99
C SER A 8 12.68 -1.38 5.57
N ALA A 9 12.65 -0.62 4.48
CA ALA A 9 13.72 0.27 4.15
C ALA A 9 13.49 1.60 4.88
N MET A 10 14.36 1.95 5.80
CA MET A 10 14.23 3.17 6.58
C MET A 10 15.49 4.04 6.46
N ASN A 11 15.25 5.36 6.41
CA ASN A 11 16.29 6.33 6.70
C ASN A 11 16.65 6.22 8.17
N ILE A 12 17.90 5.93 8.46
CA ILE A 12 18.39 5.73 9.83
C ILE A 12 19.27 6.87 10.32
N ASP A 13 19.56 7.85 9.49
CA ASP A 13 20.36 9.02 9.84
C ASP A 13 20.00 10.26 9.03
N ASP A 14 20.53 11.40 9.46
CA ASP A 14 20.31 12.70 8.83
C ASP A 14 21.10 12.86 7.50
N ALA A 15 21.98 11.89 7.17
CA ALA A 15 22.70 11.87 5.90
C ALA A 15 21.89 11.30 4.74
N GLY A 16 20.63 10.90 5.01
CA GLY A 16 19.74 10.35 3.98
C GLY A 16 20.13 8.96 3.48
N GLN A 17 20.83 8.19 4.32
CA GLN A 17 21.21 6.82 3.98
C GLN A 17 20.09 5.85 4.32
N TYR A 18 19.75 4.97 3.38
CA TYR A 18 18.71 3.96 3.54
C TYR A 18 19.32 2.58 3.75
N PHE A 19 18.83 1.92 4.79
CA PHE A 19 19.20 0.55 5.09
C PHE A 19 17.95 -0.32 5.24
N ALA A 20 18.07 -1.56 4.83
CA ALA A 20 17.07 -2.56 5.17
C ALA A 20 17.14 -2.87 6.65
N THR A 21 16.00 -2.81 7.30
CA THR A 21 15.86 -3.05 8.74
C THR A 21 14.75 -4.05 9.01
N THR A 22 14.78 -4.63 10.18
CA THR A 22 13.67 -5.39 10.75
C THR A 22 13.25 -4.77 12.07
N ILE A 23 11.96 -4.76 12.35
CA ILE A 23 11.37 -4.31 13.62
C ILE A 23 10.65 -5.50 14.22
N ASP A 24 11.05 -5.89 15.44
CA ASP A 24 10.43 -6.94 16.20
C ASP A 24 9.14 -6.43 16.87
N PHE A 25 8.00 -7.06 16.60
CA PHE A 25 6.71 -6.66 17.14
C PHE A 25 6.60 -6.87 18.67
N SER A 26 7.40 -7.74 19.26
CA SER A 26 7.31 -8.00 20.69
C SER A 26 8.09 -7.00 21.54
N THR A 27 9.17 -6.45 20.98
CA THR A 27 10.11 -5.59 21.73
C THR A 27 10.16 -4.14 21.24
N GLY A 28 9.71 -3.87 20.00
CA GLY A 28 9.91 -2.57 19.34
C GLY A 28 11.37 -2.33 18.90
N GLU A 29 12.24 -3.34 19.03
CA GLU A 29 13.62 -3.19 18.59
C GLU A 29 13.72 -3.17 17.07
N GLN A 30 14.30 -2.12 16.52
CA GLN A 30 14.69 -2.03 15.13
C GLN A 30 16.16 -2.42 14.99
N ARG A 31 16.46 -3.26 13.99
CA ARG A 31 17.83 -3.71 13.70
C ARG A 31 18.12 -3.64 12.22
N ILE A 32 19.34 -3.22 11.86
CA ILE A 32 19.81 -3.26 10.48
C ILE A 32 20.02 -4.72 10.08
N LEU A 33 19.52 -5.10 8.90
CA LEU A 33 19.62 -6.47 8.34
C LEU A 33 21.05 -6.76 7.83
N CYS A 34 22.02 -6.69 8.73
CA CYS A 34 23.42 -6.94 8.42
C CYS A 34 24.07 -7.78 9.50
N LYS A 35 24.60 -8.95 9.12
CA LYS A 35 25.38 -9.84 9.98
C LYS A 35 26.88 -9.79 9.72
N LYS A 36 27.36 -8.87 8.89
CA LYS A 36 28.79 -8.72 8.60
C LYS A 36 29.52 -8.26 9.87
N PHE A 37 30.39 -9.10 10.39
CA PHE A 37 31.18 -8.78 11.57
C PHE A 37 32.01 -7.50 11.37
N GLY A 38 31.94 -6.58 12.34
CA GLY A 38 32.66 -5.31 12.29
C GLY A 38 32.13 -4.30 11.24
N CYS A 39 30.92 -4.49 10.73
CA CYS A 39 30.28 -3.52 9.84
C CYS A 39 29.90 -2.26 10.61
N SER A 40 30.33 -1.10 10.08
CA SER A 40 29.99 0.21 10.66
C SER A 40 28.59 0.69 10.27
N HIS A 41 27.94 0.02 9.30
CA HIS A 41 26.66 0.43 8.70
C HIS A 41 26.68 1.90 8.22
N ALA A 42 27.77 2.32 7.60
CA ALA A 42 27.99 3.71 7.21
C ALA A 42 27.93 3.96 5.70
N ASP A 43 28.01 2.92 4.90
CA ASP A 43 28.11 3.05 3.44
C ASP A 43 27.68 1.78 2.70
N GLU A 44 27.82 1.79 1.37
CA GLU A 44 27.49 0.70 0.46
C GLU A 44 28.26 -0.62 0.69
N SER A 45 29.30 -0.60 1.50
CA SER A 45 30.00 -1.84 1.89
C SER A 45 29.19 -2.70 2.86
N CYS A 46 28.11 -2.13 3.43
CA CYS A 46 27.15 -2.83 4.27
C CYS A 46 26.16 -3.61 3.42
N PRO A 47 26.00 -4.94 3.63
CA PRO A 47 25.01 -5.73 2.87
C PRO A 47 23.56 -5.25 2.99
N ALA A 48 23.22 -4.52 4.05
CA ALA A 48 21.89 -3.95 4.25
C ALA A 48 21.70 -2.59 3.57
N TYR A 49 22.77 -2.00 3.05
CA TYR A 49 22.69 -0.71 2.36
C TYR A 49 21.81 -0.83 1.11
N MET A 50 20.87 0.09 0.93
CA MET A 50 19.99 0.09 -0.22
C MET A 50 20.40 1.18 -1.22
N THR A 51 20.43 2.43 -0.76
CA THR A 51 20.94 3.57 -1.51
C THR A 51 20.93 4.80 -0.61
N ALA A 52 21.60 5.87 -1.07
CA ALA A 52 21.47 7.20 -0.44
C ALA A 52 20.38 8.00 -1.15
N ILE A 53 19.77 8.94 -0.43
CA ILE A 53 18.95 9.96 -1.06
C ILE A 53 19.84 10.76 -2.01
N ARG A 54 19.46 10.79 -3.28
CA ARG A 54 20.04 11.71 -4.24
C ARG A 54 18.99 12.71 -4.68
N ASN A 55 19.34 13.98 -4.72
CA ASN A 55 18.44 15.06 -5.14
C ASN A 55 17.12 15.17 -4.33
N GLY A 56 17.13 14.79 -3.04
CA GLY A 56 15.96 14.86 -2.19
C GLY A 56 14.90 13.77 -2.46
N CYS A 57 15.16 12.84 -3.35
CA CYS A 57 14.24 11.73 -3.66
C CYS A 57 14.57 10.51 -2.81
N VAL A 58 13.53 9.97 -2.18
CA VAL A 58 13.61 8.72 -1.41
C VAL A 58 13.43 7.55 -2.37
N PRO A 59 14.32 6.55 -2.40
CA PRO A 59 14.06 5.35 -3.20
C PRO A 59 12.83 4.64 -2.65
N GLU A 60 11.88 4.35 -3.50
CA GLU A 60 10.81 3.44 -3.16
C GLU A 60 11.37 2.02 -3.12
N ALA A 61 11.37 1.45 -1.95
CA ALA A 61 11.88 0.11 -1.73
C ALA A 61 10.90 -0.68 -0.87
N MET A 62 10.59 -1.88 -1.32
CA MET A 62 9.76 -2.83 -0.59
C MET A 62 10.59 -4.03 -0.17
N LEU A 63 10.42 -4.44 1.07
CA LEU A 63 10.99 -5.66 1.64
C LEU A 63 9.86 -6.64 1.92
N LEU A 64 9.77 -7.69 1.12
CA LEU A 64 8.65 -8.63 1.11
C LEU A 64 9.12 -10.02 1.52
N PRO A 65 8.77 -10.49 2.75
CA PRO A 65 9.13 -11.83 3.18
C PRO A 65 8.23 -12.90 2.56
N VAL A 66 8.85 -13.99 2.07
CA VAL A 66 8.19 -15.18 1.54
C VAL A 66 8.88 -16.41 2.05
N GLY A 67 8.25 -17.17 2.93
CA GLY A 67 8.88 -18.30 3.60
C GLY A 67 10.12 -17.86 4.39
N ASP A 68 11.27 -18.43 4.08
CA ASP A 68 12.58 -18.10 4.66
C ASP A 68 13.39 -17.08 3.82
N ARG A 69 12.78 -16.52 2.79
CA ARG A 69 13.40 -15.53 1.88
C ARG A 69 12.84 -14.13 2.10
N LEU A 70 13.68 -13.16 1.81
CA LEU A 70 13.35 -11.76 1.78
C LEU A 70 13.63 -11.21 0.39
N TYR A 71 12.61 -10.68 -0.26
CA TYR A 71 12.69 -10.02 -1.56
C TYR A 71 12.86 -8.52 -1.36
N TRP A 72 13.87 -7.94 -2.00
CA TRP A 72 14.23 -6.53 -1.94
C TRP A 72 13.92 -5.91 -3.28
N LEU A 73 12.78 -5.32 -3.40
CA LEU A 73 12.37 -4.62 -4.61
C LEU A 73 12.68 -3.15 -4.47
N VAL A 74 13.55 -2.65 -5.33
CA VAL A 74 13.92 -1.22 -5.37
C VAL A 74 13.47 -0.65 -6.70
N ASP A 75 12.66 0.40 -6.65
CA ASP A 75 12.24 1.14 -7.82
C ASP A 75 13.33 2.11 -8.26
N GLY A 76 13.76 1.98 -9.51
CA GLY A 76 14.83 2.80 -10.08
C GLY A 76 14.41 4.18 -10.56
N ARG A 77 13.13 4.55 -10.45
CA ARG A 77 12.62 5.85 -10.97
C ARG A 77 13.37 7.07 -10.43
N TYR A 78 13.91 6.96 -9.23
CA TYR A 78 14.62 8.04 -8.54
C TYR A 78 16.11 7.80 -8.44
N ASN A 79 16.62 6.68 -8.98
CA ASN A 79 18.02 6.32 -8.96
C ASN A 79 18.57 6.23 -10.38
N GLU A 80 18.98 7.36 -10.95
CA GLU A 80 19.50 7.46 -12.33
C GLU A 80 20.73 6.57 -12.59
N SER A 81 21.42 6.12 -11.52
CA SER A 81 22.66 5.35 -11.69
C SER A 81 22.47 3.84 -11.71
N ASP A 82 21.48 3.31 -10.95
CA ASP A 82 21.43 1.86 -10.70
C ASP A 82 20.18 1.18 -11.27
N GLY A 83 19.18 1.97 -11.72
CA GLY A 83 17.92 1.44 -12.24
C GLY A 83 17.07 0.69 -11.18
N ALA A 84 15.95 0.12 -11.61
CA ALA A 84 15.15 -0.78 -10.78
C ALA A 84 15.87 -2.12 -10.63
N TYR A 85 15.75 -2.75 -9.45
CA TYR A 85 16.30 -4.07 -9.24
C TYR A 85 15.54 -4.91 -8.22
N LEU A 86 15.68 -6.22 -8.34
CA LEU A 86 15.19 -7.22 -7.40
C LEU A 86 16.37 -8.02 -6.85
N ASP A 87 16.57 -7.95 -5.54
CA ASP A 87 17.48 -8.82 -4.83
C ASP A 87 16.69 -9.84 -3.98
N VAL A 88 17.31 -10.96 -3.67
CA VAL A 88 16.80 -11.96 -2.74
C VAL A 88 17.86 -12.28 -1.69
N SER A 89 17.43 -12.41 -0.44
CA SER A 89 18.28 -12.82 0.68
C SER A 89 17.55 -13.81 1.58
N ASN A 90 18.24 -14.34 2.57
CA ASN A 90 17.57 -14.92 3.74
C ASN A 90 16.85 -13.80 4.53
N THR A 91 15.87 -14.16 5.36
CA THR A 91 15.11 -13.18 6.18
C THR A 91 15.98 -12.42 7.18
N ASP A 92 17.18 -12.88 7.46
CA ASP A 92 18.17 -12.23 8.33
C ASP A 92 19.15 -11.32 7.55
N GLY A 93 18.90 -11.11 6.25
CA GLY A 93 19.73 -10.29 5.37
C GLY A 93 20.99 -10.96 4.84
N SER A 94 21.30 -12.20 5.26
CA SER A 94 22.45 -12.96 4.72
C SER A 94 22.18 -13.47 3.29
N ASP A 95 23.26 -13.79 2.58
CA ASP A 95 23.21 -14.33 1.20
C ASP A 95 22.42 -13.47 0.20
N ARG A 96 22.44 -12.14 0.37
CA ARG A 96 21.81 -11.22 -0.56
C ARG A 96 22.47 -11.30 -1.93
N ARG A 97 21.65 -11.49 -2.95
CA ARG A 97 22.08 -11.55 -4.35
C ARG A 97 21.08 -10.90 -5.28
N ARG A 98 21.56 -10.33 -6.36
CA ARG A 98 20.74 -9.78 -7.45
C ARG A 98 20.12 -10.92 -8.24
N VAL A 99 18.79 -10.82 -8.55
CA VAL A 99 18.06 -11.79 -9.36
C VAL A 99 17.44 -11.19 -10.62
N ALA A 100 17.15 -9.86 -10.61
CA ALA A 100 16.73 -9.14 -11.80
C ALA A 100 17.11 -7.66 -11.68
N GLU A 101 17.37 -6.99 -12.81
CA GLU A 101 17.68 -5.56 -12.87
C GLU A 101 17.36 -4.97 -14.26
N GLY A 102 17.14 -3.66 -14.30
CA GLY A 102 16.91 -2.93 -15.54
C GLY A 102 15.71 -3.48 -16.34
N ASP A 103 15.94 -3.75 -17.62
CA ASP A 103 14.91 -4.22 -18.56
C ASP A 103 14.36 -5.62 -18.25
N ASP A 104 15.07 -6.41 -17.42
CA ASP A 104 14.61 -7.72 -16.95
C ASP A 104 13.58 -7.60 -15.82
N LEU A 105 13.40 -6.41 -15.24
CA LEU A 105 12.41 -6.14 -14.21
C LEU A 105 11.25 -5.35 -14.84
N PRO A 106 10.03 -5.91 -14.88
CA PRO A 106 8.86 -5.21 -15.39
C PRO A 106 8.59 -3.93 -14.59
N ASP A 107 7.97 -2.94 -15.25
CA ASP A 107 7.53 -1.72 -14.57
C ASP A 107 6.49 -2.05 -13.48
N LEU A 108 6.87 -1.79 -12.23
CA LEU A 108 6.06 -2.05 -11.03
C LEU A 108 5.40 -0.79 -10.47
N THR A 109 5.46 0.32 -11.21
CA THR A 109 4.91 1.63 -10.80
C THR A 109 3.46 1.56 -10.32
N ASN A 110 2.68 0.66 -10.91
CA ASN A 110 1.26 0.47 -10.62
C ASN A 110 0.98 -0.91 -9.98
N ALA A 111 1.93 -1.45 -9.20
CA ALA A 111 1.74 -2.69 -8.46
C ALA A 111 1.08 -2.39 -7.11
N TYR A 112 -0.21 -2.68 -6.97
CA TYR A 112 -0.99 -2.31 -5.78
C TYR A 112 -1.25 -3.46 -4.80
N VAL A 113 -1.22 -4.70 -5.29
CA VAL A 113 -1.54 -5.87 -4.49
C VAL A 113 -0.43 -6.89 -4.61
N TRP A 114 0.04 -7.36 -3.47
CA TRP A 114 1.05 -8.41 -3.38
C TRP A 114 0.44 -9.66 -2.75
N TYR A 115 0.66 -10.78 -3.39
CA TYR A 115 0.19 -12.10 -3.00
C TYR A 115 1.36 -13.08 -2.99
N THR A 116 1.33 -14.08 -2.11
CA THR A 116 2.32 -15.16 -2.08
C THR A 116 1.65 -16.52 -1.95
N ASP A 117 2.17 -17.50 -2.69
CA ASP A 117 1.85 -18.93 -2.53
C ASP A 117 2.82 -19.63 -1.55
N GLY A 118 3.68 -18.86 -0.86
CA GLY A 118 4.72 -19.36 0.06
C GLY A 118 6.05 -19.66 -0.64
N THR A 119 6.12 -19.59 -1.98
CA THR A 119 7.33 -19.84 -2.77
C THR A 119 7.71 -18.68 -3.67
N ALA A 120 6.73 -17.92 -4.12
CA ALA A 120 6.88 -16.77 -5.00
C ALA A 120 5.99 -15.60 -4.56
N LEU A 121 6.33 -14.41 -5.02
CA LEU A 121 5.48 -13.23 -4.95
C LEU A 121 4.75 -13.05 -6.28
N TYR A 122 3.52 -12.61 -6.18
CA TYR A 122 2.71 -12.23 -7.33
C TYR A 122 2.23 -10.80 -7.15
N THR A 123 2.23 -10.02 -8.22
CA THR A 123 1.64 -8.68 -8.20
C THR A 123 0.85 -8.42 -9.46
N PHE A 124 -0.17 -7.60 -9.31
CA PHE A 124 -1.01 -7.12 -10.39
C PHE A 124 -0.57 -5.73 -10.81
N VAL A 125 -0.27 -5.57 -12.11
CA VAL A 125 0.15 -4.30 -12.69
C VAL A 125 -0.86 -3.87 -13.74
N ARG A 126 -1.44 -2.71 -13.54
CA ARG A 126 -2.35 -2.09 -14.50
C ARG A 126 -1.60 -1.11 -15.39
N GLY A 127 -1.54 -1.40 -16.67
CA GLY A 127 -1.10 -0.46 -17.70
C GLY A 127 -2.27 0.34 -18.28
N TYR A 128 -2.01 1.12 -19.31
CA TYR A 128 -3.01 1.95 -19.99
C TYR A 128 -4.08 1.11 -20.74
N ASP A 129 -3.63 0.12 -21.51
CA ASP A 129 -4.44 -0.71 -22.40
C ASP A 129 -4.42 -2.19 -22.04
N LYS A 130 -3.75 -2.54 -20.96
CA LYS A 130 -3.55 -3.93 -20.54
C LYS A 130 -3.30 -4.03 -19.04
N TYR A 131 -3.59 -5.18 -18.50
CA TYR A 131 -3.12 -5.58 -17.18
C TYR A 131 -2.29 -6.85 -17.25
N SER A 132 -1.40 -6.99 -16.30
CA SER A 132 -0.47 -8.11 -16.23
C SER A 132 -0.41 -8.63 -14.80
N VAL A 133 -0.10 -9.91 -14.65
CA VAL A 133 0.32 -10.47 -13.38
C VAL A 133 1.76 -10.91 -13.50
N LEU A 134 2.57 -10.44 -12.60
CA LEU A 134 3.99 -10.72 -12.53
C LEU A 134 4.23 -11.71 -11.41
N ARG A 135 5.14 -12.65 -11.66
CA ARG A 135 5.68 -13.56 -10.66
C ARG A 135 7.13 -13.20 -10.40
N LEU A 136 7.47 -13.05 -9.13
CA LEU A 136 8.82 -12.79 -8.65
C LEU A 136 9.24 -13.96 -7.77
N ASP A 137 10.35 -14.60 -8.12
CA ASP A 137 10.94 -15.69 -7.34
C ASP A 137 12.47 -15.63 -7.34
N GLU A 138 13.13 -16.64 -6.81
CA GLU A 138 14.59 -16.71 -6.77
C GLU A 138 15.26 -16.80 -8.17
N GLY A 139 14.49 -17.06 -9.20
CA GLY A 139 14.94 -17.08 -10.61
C GLY A 139 14.82 -15.73 -11.31
N GLY A 140 14.15 -14.75 -10.69
CA GLY A 140 13.94 -13.42 -11.27
C GLY A 140 12.48 -12.98 -11.28
N ALA A 141 12.14 -12.13 -12.23
CA ALA A 141 10.80 -11.61 -12.45
C ALA A 141 10.27 -12.04 -13.82
N ALA A 142 9.05 -12.52 -13.87
CA ALA A 142 8.40 -12.95 -15.11
C ALA A 142 6.93 -12.53 -15.16
N CYS A 143 6.50 -12.02 -16.31
CA CYS A 143 5.08 -11.84 -16.61
C CYS A 143 4.50 -13.21 -16.99
N PHE A 144 3.56 -13.75 -16.22
CA PHE A 144 2.92 -15.01 -16.52
C PHE A 144 1.49 -14.87 -17.05
N PHE A 145 0.89 -13.70 -16.91
CA PHE A 145 -0.43 -13.39 -17.43
C PHE A 145 -0.48 -11.95 -17.93
N ILE A 146 -1.05 -11.77 -19.11
CA ILE A 146 -1.29 -10.47 -19.72
C ILE A 146 -2.61 -10.48 -20.47
N ARG A 147 -3.41 -9.45 -20.33
CA ARG A 147 -4.67 -9.26 -21.03
C ARG A 147 -4.89 -7.81 -21.42
N SER A 148 -5.35 -7.58 -22.64
CA SER A 148 -5.81 -6.24 -23.04
C SER A 148 -7.08 -5.87 -22.30
N ILE A 149 -7.21 -4.58 -22.00
CA ILE A 149 -8.41 -3.98 -21.39
C ILE A 149 -9.25 -3.44 -22.55
N PRO A 150 -10.46 -3.97 -22.80
CA PRO A 150 -11.37 -3.40 -23.78
C PRO A 150 -11.78 -1.98 -23.41
N ASP A 151 -12.14 -1.18 -24.42
CA ASP A 151 -12.65 0.17 -24.20
C ASP A 151 -13.91 0.16 -23.31
N GLY A 152 -13.92 0.98 -22.29
CA GLY A 152 -15.01 1.07 -21.32
C GLY A 152 -15.00 -0.01 -20.24
N GLU A 153 -13.96 -0.83 -20.16
CA GLU A 153 -13.75 -1.81 -19.12
C GLU A 153 -12.54 -1.43 -18.25
N ASP A 154 -12.52 -1.95 -17.03
CA ASP A 154 -11.38 -1.82 -16.13
C ASP A 154 -11.29 -3.00 -15.16
N TYR A 155 -10.06 -3.28 -14.67
CA TYR A 155 -9.77 -4.34 -13.73
C TYR A 155 -8.85 -3.83 -12.63
N PHE A 156 -9.20 -4.14 -11.38
CA PHE A 156 -8.41 -3.80 -10.21
C PHE A 156 -8.21 -5.02 -9.33
N ALA A 157 -7.00 -5.27 -8.91
CA ALA A 157 -6.74 -6.25 -7.86
C ALA A 157 -7.19 -5.66 -6.51
N VAL A 158 -8.07 -6.38 -5.82
CA VAL A 158 -8.69 -5.90 -4.57
C VAL A 158 -8.34 -6.75 -3.36
N GLY A 159 -7.67 -7.88 -3.57
CA GLY A 159 -7.23 -8.77 -2.51
C GLY A 159 -6.85 -10.15 -3.01
N CYS A 160 -6.67 -11.05 -2.04
CA CYS A 160 -6.35 -12.46 -2.30
C CYS A 160 -7.30 -13.36 -1.52
N TRP A 161 -7.63 -14.49 -2.10
CA TRP A 161 -8.44 -15.52 -1.48
C TRP A 161 -7.93 -16.91 -1.89
N GLN A 162 -7.51 -17.72 -0.92
CA GLN A 162 -6.82 -18.99 -1.16
C GLN A 162 -5.58 -18.78 -2.08
N ASP A 163 -5.51 -19.46 -3.20
CA ASP A 163 -4.45 -19.37 -4.22
C ASP A 163 -4.81 -18.43 -5.38
N LYS A 164 -5.77 -17.51 -5.20
CA LYS A 164 -6.29 -16.65 -6.25
C LYS A 164 -6.17 -15.17 -5.91
N ILE A 165 -5.90 -14.37 -6.92
CA ILE A 165 -6.06 -12.92 -6.87
C ILE A 165 -7.51 -12.60 -7.16
N VAL A 166 -8.15 -11.82 -6.29
CA VAL A 166 -9.51 -11.33 -6.45
C VAL A 166 -9.44 -10.00 -7.19
N LEU A 167 -10.10 -9.94 -8.34
CA LEU A 167 -10.20 -8.75 -9.17
C LEU A 167 -11.63 -8.20 -9.12
N GLN A 168 -11.77 -6.89 -9.04
CA GLN A 168 -12.97 -6.20 -9.43
C GLN A 168 -12.87 -5.87 -10.92
N HIS A 169 -13.81 -6.33 -11.70
CA HIS A 169 -14.05 -5.91 -13.08
C HIS A 169 -15.15 -4.86 -13.10
N SER A 170 -14.98 -3.81 -13.88
CA SER A 170 -15.97 -2.77 -14.14
C SER A 170 -16.17 -2.64 -15.63
N GLY A 171 -17.40 -2.75 -16.10
CA GLY A 171 -17.73 -2.65 -17.52
C GLY A 171 -18.89 -1.70 -17.78
N GLY A 172 -19.03 -1.30 -19.06
CA GLY A 172 -20.11 -0.43 -19.51
C GLY A 172 -19.90 1.06 -19.24
N TYR A 173 -18.66 1.49 -18.90
CA TYR A 173 -18.34 2.90 -18.83
C TYR A 173 -18.34 3.50 -20.23
N LEU A 174 -19.37 4.25 -20.55
CA LEU A 174 -19.41 5.02 -21.78
C LEU A 174 -18.48 6.23 -21.59
N GLN A 175 -17.40 6.28 -22.38
CA GLN A 175 -16.50 7.44 -22.35
C GLN A 175 -17.32 8.73 -22.52
N GLN A 176 -17.33 9.54 -21.48
CA GLN A 176 -17.87 10.87 -21.55
C GLN A 176 -17.00 11.71 -22.50
N PRO A 177 -17.57 12.72 -23.15
CA PRO A 177 -16.78 13.73 -23.86
C PRO A 177 -15.66 14.23 -22.94
N LEU A 178 -14.51 14.58 -23.53
CA LEU A 178 -13.40 15.12 -22.78
C LEU A 178 -13.89 16.19 -21.80
N ASN A 179 -13.45 16.09 -20.55
CA ASN A 179 -13.74 17.09 -19.54
C ASN A 179 -13.49 18.49 -20.11
N PRO A 180 -14.46 19.40 -20.09
CA PRO A 180 -14.31 20.76 -20.61
C PRO A 180 -13.36 21.62 -19.78
N VAL A 181 -12.27 21.04 -19.25
CA VAL A 181 -11.26 21.74 -18.45
C VAL A 181 -10.40 22.59 -19.36
N GLY A 182 -10.60 23.87 -19.28
CA GLY A 182 -9.80 24.90 -19.92
C GLY A 182 -10.29 26.25 -19.45
N GLU A 183 -9.51 27.33 -19.66
CA GLU A 183 -9.87 28.71 -19.28
C GLU A 183 -11.21 29.19 -19.86
N ALA A 184 -11.83 28.43 -20.78
CA ALA A 184 -13.07 28.73 -21.46
C ALA A 184 -14.30 27.97 -20.96
N ALA A 185 -14.16 26.99 -20.05
CA ALA A 185 -15.30 26.23 -19.54
C ALA A 185 -16.09 27.05 -18.51
N THR A 186 -17.41 27.14 -18.70
CA THR A 186 -18.29 27.74 -17.69
C THR A 186 -18.57 26.78 -16.54
N ASP A 187 -18.92 27.34 -15.36
CA ASP A 187 -19.33 26.54 -14.20
C ASP A 187 -20.52 25.62 -14.50
N GLU A 188 -21.41 26.05 -15.43
CA GLU A 188 -22.58 25.27 -15.84
C GLU A 188 -22.18 24.07 -16.69
N GLU A 189 -21.25 24.22 -17.61
CA GLU A 189 -20.71 23.13 -18.44
C GLU A 189 -19.95 22.12 -17.58
N LEU A 190 -19.15 22.58 -16.61
CA LEU A 190 -18.44 21.71 -15.69
C LEU A 190 -19.41 20.91 -14.81
N ARG A 191 -20.46 21.54 -14.25
CA ARG A 191 -21.48 20.83 -13.45
C ARG A 191 -22.25 19.81 -14.28
N ALA A 192 -22.62 20.16 -15.52
CA ALA A 192 -23.32 19.23 -16.40
C ALA A 192 -22.44 18.03 -16.75
N TRP A 193 -21.15 18.25 -17.00
CA TRP A 193 -20.20 17.17 -17.25
C TRP A 193 -20.02 16.27 -16.02
N LEU A 194 -19.84 16.84 -14.81
CA LEU A 194 -19.71 16.07 -13.57
C LEU A 194 -20.95 15.21 -13.30
N ALA A 195 -22.17 15.76 -13.51
CA ALA A 195 -23.40 15.01 -13.34
C ALA A 195 -23.52 13.84 -14.35
N ALA A 196 -23.10 14.07 -15.60
CA ALA A 196 -23.11 13.02 -16.63
C ALA A 196 -22.06 11.93 -16.34
N ASP A 197 -20.87 12.31 -15.83
CA ASP A 197 -19.81 11.37 -15.44
C ASP A 197 -20.24 10.53 -14.23
N GLU A 198 -20.87 11.15 -13.22
CA GLU A 198 -21.45 10.45 -12.07
C GLU A 198 -22.54 9.46 -12.49
N GLN A 199 -23.44 9.88 -13.38
CA GLN A 199 -24.46 8.99 -13.93
C GLN A 199 -23.83 7.80 -14.66
N ALA A 200 -22.83 8.02 -15.52
CA ALA A 200 -22.17 6.97 -16.26
C ALA A 200 -21.46 5.97 -15.33
N ARG A 201 -20.86 6.44 -14.22
CA ARG A 201 -20.26 5.57 -13.20
C ARG A 201 -21.30 4.73 -12.48
N ASN A 202 -22.46 5.32 -12.15
CA ASN A 202 -23.53 4.62 -11.46
C ASN A 202 -24.22 3.56 -12.34
N GLU A 203 -24.24 3.77 -13.66
CA GLU A 203 -24.76 2.82 -14.64
C GLU A 203 -23.80 1.65 -14.98
N GLN A 204 -22.54 1.71 -14.51
CA GLN A 204 -21.60 0.60 -14.69
C GLN A 204 -22.09 -0.68 -14.05
N THR A 205 -21.77 -1.80 -14.68
CA THR A 205 -21.89 -3.12 -14.07
C THR A 205 -20.53 -3.57 -13.60
N LYS A 206 -20.47 -4.04 -12.36
CA LYS A 206 -19.25 -4.57 -11.74
C LYS A 206 -19.45 -6.01 -11.36
N ASN A 207 -18.37 -6.80 -11.43
CA ASN A 207 -18.36 -8.17 -10.94
C ASN A 207 -17.01 -8.55 -10.36
N LEU A 208 -16.99 -9.64 -9.60
CA LEU A 208 -15.74 -10.25 -9.15
C LEU A 208 -15.23 -11.22 -10.18
N CYS A 209 -13.92 -11.20 -10.43
CA CYS A 209 -13.19 -12.20 -11.18
C CYS A 209 -12.13 -12.82 -10.28
N LEU A 210 -11.85 -14.10 -10.49
CA LEU A 210 -10.81 -14.83 -9.77
C LEU A 210 -9.72 -15.24 -10.75
N LEU A 211 -8.50 -14.76 -10.50
CA LEU A 211 -7.32 -15.09 -11.29
C LEU A 211 -6.45 -16.06 -10.48
N ASP A 212 -6.24 -17.26 -10.99
CA ASP A 212 -5.35 -18.23 -10.35
C ASP A 212 -3.87 -18.01 -10.71
N THR A 213 -2.98 -18.64 -9.95
CA THR A 213 -1.52 -18.52 -10.15
C THR A 213 -1.01 -19.22 -11.41
N ALA A 214 -1.85 -19.96 -12.13
CA ALA A 214 -1.56 -20.54 -13.44
C ALA A 214 -2.01 -19.63 -14.61
N GLY A 215 -2.62 -18.47 -14.32
CA GLY A 215 -3.10 -17.50 -15.30
C GLY A 215 -4.53 -17.77 -15.80
N GLY A 216 -5.26 -18.69 -15.16
CA GLY A 216 -6.67 -18.93 -15.44
C GLY A 216 -7.55 -17.87 -14.77
N MET A 217 -8.35 -17.14 -15.57
CA MET A 217 -9.33 -16.18 -15.05
C MET A 217 -10.73 -16.73 -15.12
N THR A 218 -11.47 -16.63 -14.03
CA THR A 218 -12.87 -17.04 -13.92
C THR A 218 -13.72 -15.81 -13.56
N ASP A 219 -14.66 -15.46 -14.42
CA ASP A 219 -15.71 -14.51 -14.09
C ASP A 219 -16.70 -15.19 -13.16
N THR A 220 -17.14 -14.45 -12.13
CA THR A 220 -18.13 -14.95 -11.18
C THR A 220 -19.52 -14.34 -11.47
N ASP A 221 -20.58 -14.97 -10.95
CA ASP A 221 -21.93 -14.41 -10.98
C ASP A 221 -22.15 -13.33 -9.88
N MET A 222 -21.11 -12.98 -9.12
CA MET A 222 -21.16 -11.95 -8.08
C MET A 222 -21.07 -10.56 -8.71
N THR A 223 -22.22 -9.99 -9.06
CA THR A 223 -22.35 -8.72 -9.77
C THR A 223 -23.08 -7.67 -8.96
N TRP A 224 -22.78 -6.37 -9.22
CA TRP A 224 -23.48 -5.23 -8.62
C TRP A 224 -23.43 -4.01 -9.53
N GLY A 225 -24.30 -3.01 -9.27
CA GLY A 225 -24.28 -1.73 -9.96
C GLY A 225 -23.19 -0.79 -9.46
N GLY A 226 -22.82 0.17 -10.29
CA GLY A 226 -21.78 1.16 -9.97
C GLY A 226 -22.07 1.97 -8.72
N ASP A 227 -23.35 2.28 -8.46
CA ASP A 227 -23.87 3.01 -7.30
C ASP A 227 -23.66 2.29 -5.95
N ALA A 228 -23.49 0.98 -5.97
CA ALA A 228 -23.17 0.22 -4.75
C ALA A 228 -21.71 0.38 -4.29
N GLY A 229 -20.87 1.09 -5.06
CA GLY A 229 -19.48 1.38 -4.71
C GLY A 229 -18.46 0.37 -5.26
N ASN A 230 -17.35 0.24 -4.56
CA ASN A 230 -16.22 -0.62 -4.95
C ASN A 230 -15.91 -1.62 -3.83
N VAL A 231 -15.17 -2.67 -4.19
CA VAL A 231 -14.61 -3.60 -3.21
C VAL A 231 -13.57 -2.85 -2.37
N GLN A 232 -13.79 -2.80 -1.07
CA GLN A 232 -12.90 -2.14 -0.12
C GLN A 232 -12.05 -3.14 0.67
N LEU A 233 -12.51 -4.38 0.80
CA LEU A 233 -11.85 -5.40 1.60
C LEU A 233 -12.13 -6.79 1.04
N VAL A 234 -11.11 -7.64 1.03
CA VAL A 234 -11.23 -9.11 0.91
C VAL A 234 -10.68 -9.71 2.19
N HIS A 235 -11.55 -10.41 2.94
CA HIS A 235 -11.19 -10.95 4.25
C HIS A 235 -12.02 -12.20 4.56
N ASN A 236 -11.40 -13.22 5.14
CA ASN A 236 -12.05 -14.47 5.59
C ASN A 236 -13.01 -15.10 4.56
N GLY A 237 -12.59 -15.14 3.28
CA GLY A 237 -13.39 -15.74 2.21
C GLY A 237 -14.58 -14.89 1.76
N ALA A 238 -14.59 -13.62 2.08
CA ALA A 238 -15.59 -12.68 1.61
C ALA A 238 -14.97 -11.42 1.00
N ALA A 239 -15.66 -10.85 0.00
CA ALA A 239 -15.38 -9.52 -0.52
C ALA A 239 -16.47 -8.55 -0.07
N TYR A 240 -16.08 -7.37 0.41
CA TYR A 240 -16.98 -6.35 0.91
C TYR A 240 -16.98 -5.14 -0.01
N VAL A 241 -18.10 -4.89 -0.64
CA VAL A 241 -18.37 -3.68 -1.43
C VAL A 241 -19.03 -2.65 -0.51
N LEU A 242 -18.55 -1.43 -0.55
CA LEU A 242 -19.03 -0.33 0.30
C LEU A 242 -19.22 0.92 -0.57
N ASN A 243 -20.34 1.62 -0.36
CA ASN A 243 -20.56 2.94 -0.95
C ASN A 243 -20.55 4.06 0.11
N GLU A 244 -20.62 5.30 -0.36
CA GLU A 244 -20.57 6.50 0.48
C GLU A 244 -21.74 6.61 1.47
N SER A 245 -22.90 6.03 1.16
CA SER A 245 -24.05 6.01 2.05
C SER A 245 -23.97 4.94 3.15
N GLY A 246 -22.90 4.13 3.16
CA GLY A 246 -22.76 3.03 4.12
C GLY A 246 -23.53 1.77 3.76
N LEU A 247 -23.93 1.62 2.49
CA LEU A 247 -24.46 0.35 2.00
C LEU A 247 -23.31 -0.63 1.84
N VAL A 248 -23.34 -1.75 2.56
CA VAL A 248 -22.34 -2.82 2.48
C VAL A 248 -22.96 -4.04 1.81
N THR A 249 -22.32 -4.54 0.75
CA THR A 249 -22.62 -5.86 0.18
C THR A 249 -21.45 -6.79 0.45
N LYS A 250 -21.72 -7.88 1.16
CA LYS A 250 -20.79 -8.99 1.40
C LYS A 250 -21.02 -10.07 0.37
N PHE A 251 -20.00 -10.39 -0.40
CA PHE A 251 -19.97 -11.54 -1.30
C PHE A 251 -19.18 -12.67 -0.64
N ASP A 252 -19.83 -13.79 -0.38
CA ASP A 252 -19.16 -15.02 0.07
C ASP A 252 -18.49 -15.70 -1.14
N LEU A 253 -17.16 -15.68 -1.18
CA LEU A 253 -16.37 -16.21 -2.28
C LEU A 253 -16.43 -17.75 -2.40
N THR A 254 -16.78 -18.43 -1.29
CA THR A 254 -16.94 -19.89 -1.26
C THR A 254 -18.30 -20.32 -1.73
N ALA A 255 -19.36 -19.67 -1.22
CA ALA A 255 -20.75 -20.03 -1.51
C ALA A 255 -21.30 -19.37 -2.79
N GLY A 256 -20.62 -18.33 -3.32
CA GLY A 256 -21.10 -17.54 -4.45
C GLY A 256 -22.37 -16.74 -4.13
N THR A 257 -22.60 -16.38 -2.89
CA THR A 257 -23.83 -15.68 -2.44
C THR A 257 -23.52 -14.25 -1.99
N ALA A 258 -24.52 -13.38 -2.09
CA ALA A 258 -24.42 -11.99 -1.65
C ALA A 258 -25.42 -11.68 -0.54
N GLN A 259 -25.00 -10.83 0.41
CA GLN A 259 -25.83 -10.28 1.47
C GLN A 259 -25.58 -8.77 1.56
N THR A 260 -26.64 -7.98 1.50
CA THR A 260 -26.55 -6.52 1.56
C THR A 260 -27.21 -6.01 2.84
N ARG A 261 -26.55 -5.01 3.47
CA ARG A 261 -27.11 -4.31 4.64
C ARG A 261 -26.75 -2.84 4.60
N GLN A 262 -27.59 -2.01 5.21
CA GLN A 262 -27.31 -0.62 5.49
C GLN A 262 -26.63 -0.51 6.86
N LEU A 263 -25.48 0.18 6.91
CA LEU A 263 -24.80 0.52 8.16
C LEU A 263 -25.45 1.77 8.77
N ASP A 264 -25.54 1.81 10.09
CA ASP A 264 -25.88 3.02 10.83
C ASP A 264 -24.61 3.83 11.07
N LEU A 265 -24.34 4.79 10.21
CA LEU A 265 -23.21 5.70 10.30
C LEU A 265 -23.50 6.91 11.22
N GLN A 266 -24.58 6.89 12.01
CA GLN A 266 -24.98 7.95 12.93
C GLN A 266 -25.09 9.34 12.28
N GLY A 267 -25.48 9.38 11.00
CA GLY A 267 -25.65 10.61 10.23
C GLY A 267 -24.40 11.12 9.52
N THR A 268 -23.29 10.41 9.61
CA THR A 268 -22.07 10.67 8.81
C THR A 268 -22.14 10.01 7.45
N GLN A 269 -21.39 10.55 6.48
CA GLN A 269 -21.16 9.93 5.18
C GLN A 269 -19.71 9.53 5.06
N ILE A 270 -19.45 8.42 4.39
CA ILE A 270 -18.10 7.99 4.05
C ILE A 270 -17.65 8.78 2.83
N LEU A 271 -16.56 9.54 2.96
CA LEU A 271 -16.04 10.31 1.85
C LEU A 271 -15.17 9.47 0.91
N TYR A 272 -14.32 8.62 1.41
CA TYR A 272 -13.58 7.58 0.64
C TYR A 272 -12.66 6.78 1.56
N GLY A 273 -12.44 5.50 1.20
CA GLY A 273 -11.54 4.58 1.92
C GLY A 273 -10.10 4.62 1.41
N VAL A 274 -9.51 5.79 1.24
CA VAL A 274 -8.08 5.90 0.90
C VAL A 274 -7.33 6.44 2.09
N VAL A 275 -7.10 5.58 3.07
CA VAL A 275 -6.10 5.86 4.11
C VAL A 275 -4.79 5.21 3.67
N GLU A 276 -3.74 6.00 3.57
CA GLU A 276 -2.39 5.51 3.34
C GLU A 276 -2.00 4.53 4.46
N GLY A 277 -1.35 3.43 4.10
CA GLY A 277 -0.80 2.50 5.08
C GLY A 277 -1.31 1.06 4.97
N ALA A 278 -0.88 0.23 5.89
CA ALA A 278 -1.31 -1.16 5.99
C ALA A 278 -2.73 -1.25 6.56
N ARG A 279 -3.47 -2.24 6.11
CA ARG A 279 -4.84 -2.47 6.61
C ARG A 279 -4.80 -3.34 7.86
N LEU A 280 -5.57 -2.96 8.85
CA LEU A 280 -5.91 -3.85 9.97
C LEU A 280 -6.87 -4.93 9.46
N ASP A 281 -6.56 -6.17 9.77
CA ASP A 281 -7.31 -7.33 9.28
C ASP A 281 -8.79 -7.26 9.68
N GLY A 282 -9.68 -7.40 8.71
CA GLY A 282 -11.12 -7.29 8.89
C GLY A 282 -11.68 -5.87 9.01
N TRP A 283 -10.86 -4.82 8.85
CA TRP A 283 -11.28 -3.42 8.96
C TRP A 283 -11.02 -2.64 7.69
N ILE A 284 -11.93 -1.73 7.37
CA ILE A 284 -11.84 -0.78 6.25
C ILE A 284 -11.49 0.59 6.83
N PRO A 285 -10.35 1.18 6.47
CA PRO A 285 -10.08 2.57 6.81
C PRO A 285 -11.04 3.47 6.03
N VAL A 286 -11.63 4.43 6.71
CA VAL A 286 -12.61 5.36 6.13
C VAL A 286 -12.36 6.78 6.61
N THR A 287 -12.60 7.74 5.73
CA THR A 287 -12.71 9.16 6.07
C THR A 287 -14.19 9.54 6.05
N VAL A 288 -14.66 10.22 7.07
CA VAL A 288 -16.06 10.68 7.14
C VAL A 288 -16.17 12.16 6.83
N LEU A 289 -17.41 12.65 6.70
CA LEU A 289 -17.72 13.97 6.13
C LEU A 289 -17.06 15.19 6.82
N ASP A 290 -16.63 15.06 8.07
CA ASP A 290 -15.89 16.09 8.81
C ASP A 290 -14.37 15.97 8.70
N ASP A 291 -13.90 15.19 7.71
CA ASP A 291 -12.49 14.84 7.48
C ASP A 291 -11.84 14.04 8.62
N SER A 292 -12.63 13.52 9.57
CA SER A 292 -12.11 12.60 10.56
C SER A 292 -11.90 11.21 9.99
N GLU A 293 -10.83 10.57 10.44
CA GLU A 293 -10.46 9.22 10.02
C GLU A 293 -10.98 8.18 11.01
N GLY A 294 -11.29 6.99 10.52
CA GLY A 294 -11.74 5.90 11.34
C GLY A 294 -11.57 4.53 10.69
N LEU A 295 -11.88 3.51 11.46
CA LEU A 295 -11.90 2.13 11.00
C LEU A 295 -13.34 1.60 11.06
N LEU A 296 -13.79 1.02 9.97
CA LEU A 296 -15.09 0.40 9.85
C LEU A 296 -14.92 -1.11 9.74
N ASN A 297 -15.55 -1.84 10.66
CA ASN A 297 -15.68 -3.29 10.52
C ASN A 297 -16.93 -3.62 9.68
N PRO A 298 -16.78 -4.09 8.43
CA PRO A 298 -17.92 -4.30 7.56
C PRO A 298 -18.77 -5.51 7.97
N GLU A 299 -18.25 -6.43 8.77
CA GLU A 299 -18.98 -7.61 9.27
C GLU A 299 -19.92 -7.25 10.43
N THR A 300 -19.47 -6.39 11.33
CA THR A 300 -20.26 -5.99 12.51
C THR A 300 -20.99 -4.66 12.33
N GLY A 301 -20.49 -3.79 11.44
CA GLY A 301 -20.95 -2.42 11.26
C GLY A 301 -20.40 -1.45 12.31
N VAL A 302 -19.45 -1.88 13.11
CA VAL A 302 -18.84 -1.02 14.13
C VAL A 302 -17.87 -0.05 13.44
N TYR A 303 -18.10 1.24 13.66
CA TYR A 303 -17.18 2.31 13.32
C TYR A 303 -16.39 2.73 14.56
N THR A 304 -15.08 2.83 14.43
CA THR A 304 -14.16 3.27 15.48
C THR A 304 -13.42 4.49 14.97
N PRO A 305 -13.64 5.69 15.50
CA PRO A 305 -12.87 6.87 15.15
C PRO A 305 -11.41 6.67 15.57
N LEU A 306 -10.47 7.09 14.74
CA LEU A 306 -9.06 7.07 15.10
C LEU A 306 -8.72 8.27 15.98
N PRO A 307 -7.84 8.09 16.98
CA PRO A 307 -7.39 9.21 17.79
C PRO A 307 -6.58 10.18 16.92
N THR A 308 -6.87 11.46 16.99
CA THR A 308 -6.02 12.50 16.42
C THR A 308 -4.82 12.71 17.33
N THR A 309 -3.63 12.66 16.76
CA THR A 309 -2.39 13.06 17.46
C THR A 309 -1.82 14.30 16.81
N TRP A 310 -1.27 15.17 17.64
CA TRP A 310 -0.46 16.27 17.14
C TRP A 310 0.89 15.72 16.69
N LEU A 311 1.23 15.91 15.42
CA LEU A 311 2.61 15.83 14.99
C LEU A 311 3.34 16.97 15.71
N LYS A 312 4.24 16.60 16.62
CA LYS A 312 5.03 17.53 17.42
C LYS A 312 5.67 18.54 16.46
N ASP A 313 5.38 19.82 16.67
CA ASP A 313 5.86 20.96 15.88
C ASP A 313 5.15 21.26 14.53
N GLN A 314 4.04 20.60 14.21
CA GLN A 314 3.22 20.98 13.06
C GLN A 314 1.80 21.34 13.48
N ALA A 315 1.24 22.37 12.83
CA ALA A 315 -0.16 22.75 13.00
C ALA A 315 -1.15 21.80 12.28
N VAL A 316 -0.77 20.52 12.11
CA VAL A 316 -1.56 19.52 11.41
C VAL A 316 -1.85 18.38 12.37
N GLU A 317 -3.13 18.22 12.70
CA GLU A 317 -3.62 17.02 13.37
C GLU A 317 -3.67 15.88 12.35
N ARG A 318 -3.04 14.76 12.66
CA ARG A 318 -3.16 13.53 11.89
C ARG A 318 -3.39 12.36 12.84
N SER A 319 -4.18 11.39 12.39
CA SER A 319 -4.27 10.13 13.09
C SER A 319 -3.00 9.31 12.92
N PRO A 320 -2.54 8.57 13.96
CA PRO A 320 -1.49 7.60 13.81
C PRO A 320 -1.91 6.58 12.77
N PHE A 321 -1.12 6.40 11.70
CA PHE A 321 -1.51 5.46 10.67
C PHE A 321 -0.76 4.13 10.78
N ILE A 322 -1.43 3.04 10.41
CA ILE A 322 -0.90 1.69 10.46
C ILE A 322 0.10 1.51 9.31
N VAL A 323 1.36 1.29 9.65
CA VAL A 323 2.43 0.99 8.67
C VAL A 323 2.47 -0.50 8.35
N ALA A 324 2.28 -1.33 9.36
CA ALA A 324 2.27 -2.77 9.23
C ALA A 324 1.45 -3.41 10.36
N ALA A 325 0.92 -4.59 10.11
CA ALA A 325 0.14 -5.35 11.08
C ALA A 325 0.62 -6.81 11.12
N SER A 326 0.65 -7.38 12.33
CA SER A 326 0.66 -8.82 12.58
C SER A 326 -0.74 -9.28 12.98
N ASP A 327 -0.88 -10.52 13.43
CA ASP A 327 -2.17 -11.06 13.89
C ASP A 327 -2.74 -10.26 15.09
N THR A 328 -1.90 -9.67 15.93
CA THR A 328 -2.31 -9.00 17.17
C THR A 328 -1.68 -7.65 17.43
N MET A 329 -0.59 -7.33 16.75
CA MET A 329 0.20 -6.12 16.97
C MET A 329 0.27 -5.26 15.71
N LEU A 330 0.34 -3.97 15.90
CA LEU A 330 0.45 -2.97 14.85
C LEU A 330 1.75 -2.19 15.00
N LEU A 331 2.39 -1.90 13.87
CA LEU A 331 3.38 -0.85 13.75
C LEU A 331 2.66 0.41 13.29
N VAL A 332 2.67 1.45 14.10
CA VAL A 332 2.05 2.73 13.79
C VAL A 332 3.10 3.81 13.63
N LYS A 333 2.91 4.71 12.68
CA LYS A 333 3.65 5.97 12.59
C LYS A 333 2.83 7.03 13.31
N TYR A 334 3.36 7.57 14.40
CA TYR A 334 2.64 8.52 15.25
C TYR A 334 3.25 9.93 15.22
N GLY A 335 4.40 10.11 14.57
CA GLY A 335 5.07 11.39 14.49
C GLY A 335 6.07 11.47 13.35
N GLU A 336 6.58 12.67 13.14
CA GLU A 336 7.65 12.96 12.20
C GLU A 336 8.61 13.98 12.80
N ILE A 337 9.90 13.75 12.62
CA ILE A 337 10.97 14.70 12.95
C ILE A 337 11.46 15.30 11.65
N TYR A 338 11.36 16.62 11.56
CA TYR A 338 11.78 17.37 10.37
C TYR A 338 13.17 17.95 10.58
N TYR A 339 13.99 17.88 9.56
CA TYR A 339 15.31 18.49 9.52
C TYR A 339 15.60 19.05 8.13
N THR A 340 16.35 20.14 8.10
CA THR A 340 16.76 20.80 6.86
C THR A 340 18.13 20.28 6.44
N THR A 341 18.21 19.71 5.26
CA THR A 341 19.45 19.28 4.63
C THR A 341 19.85 20.32 3.60
N ASN A 342 21.15 20.66 3.58
CA ASN A 342 21.72 21.57 2.61
C ASN A 342 22.53 20.74 1.60
N ASP A 343 22.34 21.01 0.32
CA ASP A 343 23.05 20.32 -0.77
C ASP A 343 23.42 21.30 -1.87
N ILE A 344 24.19 20.85 -2.84
CA ILE A 344 24.60 21.63 -4.00
C ILE A 344 23.95 21.02 -5.24
N GLY A 345 23.16 21.80 -5.94
CA GLY A 345 22.52 21.38 -7.19
C GLY A 345 23.52 21.06 -8.31
N THR A 346 23.04 20.42 -9.35
CA THR A 346 23.86 20.09 -10.53
C THR A 346 24.37 21.32 -11.27
N ASP A 347 23.76 22.46 -11.04
CA ASP A 347 24.18 23.80 -11.52
C ASP A 347 25.23 24.47 -10.60
N GLY A 348 25.62 23.81 -9.49
CA GLY A 348 26.55 24.33 -8.50
C GLY A 348 25.93 25.33 -7.51
N ALA A 349 24.62 25.59 -7.59
CA ALA A 349 23.94 26.46 -6.65
C ALA A 349 23.57 25.71 -5.35
N PRO A 350 23.78 26.34 -4.16
CA PRO A 350 23.33 25.73 -2.91
C PRO A 350 21.79 25.77 -2.84
N TYR A 351 21.20 24.67 -2.42
CA TYR A 351 19.78 24.58 -2.12
C TYR A 351 19.56 23.87 -0.79
N SER A 352 18.41 24.15 -0.17
CA SER A 352 18.00 23.51 1.08
C SER A 352 16.68 22.80 0.83
N PHE A 353 16.55 21.59 1.34
CA PHE A 353 15.29 20.86 1.34
C PHE A 353 15.02 20.31 2.74
N THR A 354 13.74 20.20 3.06
CA THR A 354 13.31 19.62 4.32
C THR A 354 13.03 18.14 4.09
N THR A 355 13.71 17.30 4.88
CA THR A 355 13.43 15.87 4.97
C THR A 355 12.74 15.56 6.29
N CYS A 356 12.12 14.41 6.41
CA CYS A 356 11.55 13.96 7.67
C CYS A 356 11.93 12.51 7.95
N ARG A 357 12.01 12.20 9.25
CA ARG A 357 12.11 10.84 9.76
C ARG A 357 10.85 10.52 10.55
N GLY A 358 10.21 9.38 10.23
CA GLY A 358 9.02 8.93 10.95
C GLY A 358 9.36 8.48 12.38
N GLU A 359 8.46 8.77 13.30
CA GLU A 359 8.46 8.19 14.65
C GLU A 359 7.45 7.05 14.68
N TYR A 360 7.90 5.88 15.13
CA TYR A 360 7.12 4.64 15.07
C TYR A 360 6.95 4.02 16.44
N GLY A 361 5.82 3.36 16.64
CA GLY A 361 5.51 2.62 17.85
C GLY A 361 4.81 1.31 17.57
N ILE A 362 4.91 0.40 18.51
CA ILE A 362 4.20 -0.89 18.51
C ILE A 362 3.06 -0.80 19.50
N ILE A 363 1.86 -1.20 19.08
CA ILE A 363 0.66 -1.23 19.93
C ILE A 363 -0.16 -2.48 19.59
N SER A 364 -0.91 -3.00 20.55
CA SER A 364 -1.87 -4.07 20.23
C SER A 364 -3.02 -3.53 19.36
N ALA A 365 -3.54 -4.36 18.48
CA ALA A 365 -4.70 -3.99 17.67
C ALA A 365 -5.93 -3.62 18.55
N ALA A 366 -6.08 -4.30 19.70
CA ALA A 366 -7.18 -4.03 20.64
C ALA A 366 -7.03 -2.65 21.31
N ASP A 367 -5.82 -2.30 21.76
CA ASP A 367 -5.56 -0.99 22.38
C ASP A 367 -5.66 0.14 21.37
N TYR A 368 -5.18 -0.08 20.13
CA TYR A 368 -5.33 0.88 19.04
C TYR A 368 -6.82 1.17 18.74
N LEU A 369 -7.64 0.12 18.62
CA LEU A 369 -9.08 0.26 18.42
C LEU A 369 -9.82 0.88 19.62
N ALA A 370 -9.24 0.77 20.82
CA ALA A 370 -9.74 1.45 22.01
C ALA A 370 -9.31 2.92 22.11
N GLY A 371 -8.55 3.42 21.13
CA GLY A 371 -8.05 4.79 21.11
C GLY A 371 -6.87 5.05 22.05
N SER A 372 -6.19 3.98 22.55
CA SER A 372 -4.98 4.14 23.36
C SER A 372 -3.85 4.70 22.51
N GLN A 373 -3.00 5.47 23.15
CA GLN A 373 -1.74 6.01 22.61
C GLN A 373 -0.52 5.45 23.37
N ASP A 374 -0.70 4.38 24.13
CA ASP A 374 0.34 3.74 24.92
C ASP A 374 1.15 2.74 24.07
N TRP A 375 1.80 3.23 23.02
CA TRP A 375 2.68 2.42 22.19
C TRP A 375 4.09 2.29 22.77
N VAL A 376 4.70 1.14 22.50
CA VAL A 376 6.11 0.92 22.72
C VAL A 376 6.90 1.59 21.59
N GLN A 377 7.70 2.58 21.92
CA GLN A 377 8.49 3.31 20.92
C GLN A 377 9.49 2.37 20.23
N VAL A 378 9.55 2.46 18.89
CA VAL A 378 10.57 1.75 18.10
C VAL A 378 11.92 2.40 18.32
N THR A 379 12.91 1.58 18.67
CA THR A 379 14.28 2.04 18.94
C THR A 379 15.29 1.30 18.08
N LEU A 380 16.13 2.04 17.36
CA LEU A 380 17.20 1.45 16.56
C LEU A 380 18.32 0.96 17.46
N GLN A 381 18.66 -0.32 17.33
CA GLN A 381 19.73 -0.97 18.11
C GLN A 381 21.07 -0.91 17.37
N GLY A 382 22.15 -0.70 18.11
CA GLY A 382 23.53 -0.79 17.60
C GLY A 382 24.06 0.45 16.90
N ARG A 383 23.34 1.57 16.95
CA ARG A 383 23.81 2.86 16.49
C ARG A 383 23.37 3.93 17.51
N ASP A 384 24.32 4.66 18.07
CA ASP A 384 23.99 5.86 18.80
C ASP A 384 23.46 6.88 17.79
N LEU A 385 22.16 7.17 17.85
CA LEU A 385 21.56 8.26 17.08
C LEU A 385 22.15 9.56 17.67
N VAL A 386 23.13 10.14 16.98
CA VAL A 386 23.72 11.43 17.31
C VAL A 386 22.82 12.55 16.81
#